data_4f64e91a805185a218f4b5255f282cd3
#
_entry.id   4f64e91a805185a218f4b5255f282cd3
#
_cell.length_a   1.000
_cell.length_b   1.000
_cell.length_c   1.000
_cell.angle_alpha   90.00
_cell.angle_beta   90.00
_cell.angle_gamma   90.00
#
_symmetry.space_group_name_H-M   'P 1'
#
loop_
_entity.id
_entity.type
_entity.pdbx_description
1 polymer ?
#
loop_
_entity_poly.entity_id
_entity_poly.type
_entity_poly.pdbx_seq_one_letter_code
_entity_poly.pdbx_strand_id
1 'polypeptide(L)'
;LPAIADSDTLVFNAHTATLTNKTLTSPVITTAKVGTSLNDTNGAELIKVTATGSAINEITLANAAASGKPTVTASGGDTDVTMKLAGKGTGSVEIAKAAYTSSTITANGAASTAATYIICNKGSALTVSIADGTVVGEYKIITNKGAGAATVTPANFAQGANFTLAQYDGCQIV
;
A
#
# COMPACT_ATOMS: atom_id res chain seq x y z
N LEU A 1 -33.06 -34.22 28.81
CA LEU A 1 -32.32 -34.07 27.54
C LEU A 1 -31.50 -35.34 27.34
N PRO A 2 -31.48 -35.97 26.16
CA PRO A 2 -30.60 -37.07 25.89
C PRO A 2 -29.13 -36.63 26.04
N ALA A 3 -28.29 -37.50 26.54
CA ALA A 3 -26.86 -37.24 26.58
C ALA A 3 -26.33 -37.13 25.15
N ILE A 4 -25.64 -36.05 24.81
CA ILE A 4 -25.00 -35.87 23.51
C ILE A 4 -23.71 -36.70 23.58
N ALA A 5 -23.59 -37.73 22.75
CA ALA A 5 -22.38 -38.53 22.64
C ALA A 5 -21.31 -37.83 21.81
N ASP A 6 -20.05 -38.25 21.91
CA ASP A 6 -18.87 -37.61 21.29
C ASP A 6 -18.95 -37.37 19.76
N SER A 7 -19.92 -37.96 19.06
CA SER A 7 -20.12 -37.84 17.61
C SER A 7 -21.37 -37.05 17.22
N ASP A 8 -22.07 -36.40 18.15
CA ASP A 8 -23.31 -35.70 17.86
C ASP A 8 -23.07 -34.40 17.08
N THR A 9 -23.82 -34.24 15.99
CA THR A 9 -23.85 -33.02 15.19
C THR A 9 -24.97 -32.12 15.71
N LEU A 10 -24.62 -30.99 16.33
CA LEU A 10 -25.56 -29.93 16.67
C LEU A 10 -25.83 -29.08 15.42
N VAL A 11 -26.95 -29.28 14.75
CA VAL A 11 -27.38 -28.45 13.63
C VAL A 11 -28.35 -27.39 14.17
N PHE A 12 -27.88 -26.15 14.30
CA PHE A 12 -28.71 -24.99 14.58
C PHE A 12 -29.22 -24.41 13.28
N ASN A 13 -30.30 -24.96 12.78
CA ASN A 13 -30.97 -24.43 11.60
C ASN A 13 -31.88 -23.26 12.07
N ALA A 14 -31.54 -22.03 11.73
CA ALA A 14 -32.30 -20.79 11.98
C ALA A 14 -32.36 -20.30 13.45
N HIS A 15 -31.49 -20.69 14.34
CA HIS A 15 -31.40 -20.14 15.70
C HIS A 15 -30.24 -19.17 15.89
N THR A 16 -30.50 -18.03 16.52
CA THR A 16 -29.46 -17.17 17.06
C THR A 16 -28.90 -17.82 18.33
N ALA A 17 -27.67 -18.30 18.28
CA ALA A 17 -27.01 -18.94 19.42
C ALA A 17 -25.73 -18.16 19.80
N THR A 18 -25.53 -17.95 21.11
CA THR A 18 -24.27 -17.41 21.65
C THR A 18 -23.43 -18.58 22.15
N LEU A 19 -22.26 -18.74 21.58
CA LEU A 19 -21.27 -19.72 22.03
C LEU A 19 -20.35 -19.07 23.06
N THR A 20 -20.51 -19.44 24.34
CA THR A 20 -19.63 -18.98 25.43
C THR A 20 -18.66 -20.09 25.81
N ASN A 21 -17.39 -19.75 26.04
CA ASN A 21 -16.33 -20.67 26.47
C ASN A 21 -16.16 -21.90 25.54
N LYS A 22 -16.30 -21.68 24.22
CA LYS A 22 -16.13 -22.73 23.22
C LYS A 22 -14.86 -22.49 22.39
N THR A 23 -14.08 -23.56 22.22
CA THR A 23 -13.00 -23.58 21.24
C THR A 23 -13.56 -24.14 19.94
N LEU A 24 -13.39 -23.39 18.87
CA LEU A 24 -13.76 -23.83 17.52
C LEU A 24 -12.50 -24.24 16.78
N THR A 25 -12.42 -25.49 16.37
CA THR A 25 -11.30 -26.00 15.58
C THR A 25 -11.58 -25.80 14.10
N SER A 26 -10.74 -25.01 13.40
CA SER A 26 -10.84 -24.72 11.98
C SER A 26 -12.22 -24.23 11.50
N PRO A 27 -12.86 -23.26 12.16
CA PRO A 27 -14.15 -22.76 11.74
C PRO A 27 -14.06 -22.03 10.40
N VAL A 28 -15.01 -22.27 9.50
CA VAL A 28 -15.23 -21.43 8.31
C VAL A 28 -16.24 -20.34 8.68
N ILE A 29 -15.80 -19.09 8.68
CA ILE A 29 -16.62 -17.93 9.01
C ILE A 29 -16.79 -17.08 7.74
N THR A 30 -17.99 -17.07 7.17
CA THR A 30 -18.26 -16.43 5.88
C THR A 30 -18.32 -14.91 5.98
N THR A 31 -18.88 -14.36 7.06
CA THR A 31 -19.02 -12.91 7.28
C THR A 31 -18.82 -12.60 8.75
N ALA A 32 -17.55 -12.57 9.17
CA ALA A 32 -17.22 -12.27 10.56
C ALA A 32 -17.45 -10.78 10.86
N LYS A 33 -18.24 -10.49 11.88
CA LYS A 33 -18.31 -9.15 12.47
C LYS A 33 -17.42 -9.12 13.71
N VAL A 34 -16.30 -8.41 13.61
CA VAL A 34 -15.40 -8.19 14.75
C VAL A 34 -15.92 -6.98 15.53
N GLY A 35 -16.23 -7.15 16.81
CA GLY A 35 -16.82 -6.10 17.65
C GLY A 35 -15.85 -4.94 17.91
N THR A 36 -14.64 -5.26 18.38
CA THR A 36 -13.63 -4.25 18.76
C THR A 36 -12.22 -4.60 18.35
N SER A 37 -11.79 -5.84 18.56
CA SER A 37 -10.41 -6.27 18.31
C SER A 37 -10.29 -7.75 17.99
N LEU A 38 -9.20 -8.10 17.33
CA LEU A 38 -8.64 -9.45 17.29
C LEU A 38 -7.55 -9.50 18.36
N ASN A 39 -7.62 -10.47 19.26
CA ASN A 39 -6.69 -10.61 20.37
C ASN A 39 -5.65 -11.70 20.08
N ASP A 40 -4.49 -11.58 20.72
CA ASP A 40 -3.46 -12.62 20.72
C ASP A 40 -3.84 -13.78 21.66
N THR A 41 -2.96 -14.77 21.79
CA THR A 41 -3.16 -15.95 22.66
C THR A 41 -3.17 -15.61 24.15
N ASN A 42 -2.69 -14.44 24.55
CA ASN A 42 -2.69 -13.97 25.95
C ASN A 42 -3.90 -13.07 26.26
N GLY A 43 -4.75 -12.81 25.27
CA GLY A 43 -5.91 -11.93 25.38
C GLY A 43 -5.61 -10.44 25.17
N ALA A 44 -4.36 -10.08 24.81
CA ALA A 44 -4.01 -8.69 24.49
C ALA A 44 -4.47 -8.31 23.07
N GLU A 45 -4.84 -7.04 22.85
CA GLU A 45 -5.28 -6.54 21.55
C GLU A 45 -4.15 -6.58 20.51
N LEU A 46 -4.30 -7.41 19.48
CA LEU A 46 -3.37 -7.49 18.34
C LEU A 46 -3.76 -6.51 17.24
N ILE A 47 -5.04 -6.49 16.88
CA ILE A 47 -5.60 -5.57 15.88
C ILE A 47 -6.88 -4.97 16.45
N LYS A 48 -6.91 -3.65 16.59
CA LYS A 48 -8.11 -2.92 16.98
C LYS A 48 -8.88 -2.52 15.71
N VAL A 49 -10.15 -2.92 15.65
CA VAL A 49 -11.07 -2.58 14.56
C VAL A 49 -12.02 -1.50 15.04
N THR A 50 -11.89 -0.30 14.47
CA THR A 50 -12.73 0.84 14.83
C THR A 50 -13.69 1.15 13.70
N ALA A 51 -14.98 1.15 13.98
CA ALA A 51 -16.00 1.49 12.99
C ALA A 51 -16.05 2.99 12.74
N THR A 52 -16.19 3.38 11.48
CA THR A 52 -16.52 4.74 11.03
C THR A 52 -17.94 4.73 10.47
N GLY A 53 -18.77 5.68 10.90
CA GLY A 53 -20.13 5.81 10.36
C GLY A 53 -20.10 6.10 8.86
N SER A 54 -20.93 5.41 8.08
CA SER A 54 -21.02 5.56 6.61
C SER A 54 -19.69 5.36 5.87
N ALA A 55 -18.81 4.50 6.41
CA ALA A 55 -17.55 4.16 5.75
C ALA A 55 -17.83 3.49 4.39
N ILE A 56 -17.14 3.95 3.36
CA ILE A 56 -17.20 3.39 1.99
C ILE A 56 -15.81 2.96 1.51
N ASN A 57 -14.75 3.27 2.26
CA ASN A 57 -13.37 2.89 1.96
C ASN A 57 -12.81 2.01 3.07
N GLU A 58 -12.00 1.03 2.69
CA GLU A 58 -11.45 0.03 3.60
C GLU A 58 -10.00 -0.33 3.24
N ILE A 59 -9.41 -1.17 4.08
CA ILE A 59 -8.11 -1.82 3.82
C ILE A 59 -8.37 -3.25 3.36
N THR A 60 -7.88 -3.58 2.17
CA THR A 60 -7.85 -4.95 1.67
C THR A 60 -6.51 -5.60 1.97
N LEU A 61 -6.57 -6.78 2.59
CA LEU A 61 -5.42 -7.66 2.78
C LEU A 61 -5.56 -8.85 1.84
N ALA A 62 -4.59 -9.08 0.99
CA ALA A 62 -4.59 -10.21 0.08
C ALA A 62 -3.30 -11.03 0.20
N ASN A 63 -3.43 -12.36 0.22
CA ASN A 63 -2.31 -13.27 0.04
C ASN A 63 -1.93 -13.37 -1.44
N ALA A 64 -0.92 -14.15 -1.76
CA ALA A 64 -0.46 -14.35 -3.13
C ALA A 64 -0.10 -15.82 -3.38
N ALA A 65 -0.20 -16.24 -4.65
CA ALA A 65 0.36 -17.50 -5.11
C ALA A 65 1.90 -17.47 -5.06
N ALA A 66 2.54 -18.62 -5.33
CA ALA A 66 4.00 -18.72 -5.40
C ALA A 66 4.57 -17.63 -6.33
N SER A 67 5.64 -16.99 -5.90
CA SER A 67 6.30 -15.84 -6.57
C SER A 67 5.47 -14.55 -6.66
N GLY A 68 4.24 -14.54 -6.16
CA GLY A 68 3.42 -13.33 -6.03
C GLY A 68 3.81 -12.49 -4.81
N LYS A 69 3.19 -11.32 -4.69
CA LYS A 69 3.38 -10.40 -3.57
C LYS A 69 2.09 -10.28 -2.76
N PRO A 70 2.06 -10.65 -1.47
CA PRO A 70 0.94 -10.28 -0.61
C PRO A 70 0.81 -8.76 -0.55
N THR A 71 -0.40 -8.25 -0.47
CA THR A 71 -0.67 -6.81 -0.51
C THR A 71 -1.50 -6.34 0.66
N VAL A 72 -1.25 -5.09 1.05
CA VAL A 72 -2.11 -4.25 1.89
C VAL A 72 -2.47 -3.05 1.04
N THR A 73 -3.74 -2.89 0.69
CA THR A 73 -4.18 -1.83 -0.22
C THR A 73 -5.37 -1.07 0.37
N ALA A 74 -5.42 0.24 0.11
CA ALA A 74 -6.66 0.99 0.28
C ALA A 74 -7.61 0.64 -0.87
N SER A 75 -8.87 0.44 -0.57
CA SER A 75 -9.95 0.12 -1.52
C SER A 75 -11.25 0.79 -1.09
N GLY A 76 -12.28 0.74 -1.92
CA GLY A 76 -13.59 1.27 -1.56
C GLY A 76 -14.34 1.93 -2.69
N GLY A 77 -15.32 2.76 -2.35
CA GLY A 77 -16.24 3.40 -3.28
C GLY A 77 -15.72 4.70 -3.91
N ASP A 78 -14.73 5.35 -3.31
CA ASP A 78 -14.14 6.56 -3.88
C ASP A 78 -13.17 6.24 -5.01
N THR A 79 -13.02 7.16 -5.97
CA THR A 79 -12.11 7.01 -7.11
C THR A 79 -10.65 6.99 -6.66
N ASP A 80 -10.28 7.85 -5.70
CA ASP A 80 -8.93 7.99 -5.18
C ASP A 80 -8.94 7.84 -3.66
N VAL A 81 -8.25 6.82 -3.14
CA VAL A 81 -8.17 6.54 -1.70
C VAL A 81 -6.72 6.52 -1.25
N THR A 82 -6.35 7.48 -0.42
CA THR A 82 -5.01 7.55 0.17
C THR A 82 -4.90 6.66 1.40
N MET A 83 -3.91 5.77 1.43
CA MET A 83 -3.58 4.99 2.62
C MET A 83 -2.57 5.75 3.49
N LYS A 84 -2.92 5.99 4.76
CA LYS A 84 -2.02 6.63 5.74
C LYS A 84 -1.42 5.58 6.67
N LEU A 85 -0.09 5.51 6.72
CA LEU A 85 0.66 4.79 7.74
C LEU A 85 1.32 5.80 8.67
N ALA A 86 1.09 5.68 9.97
CA ALA A 86 1.63 6.62 10.96
C ALA A 86 2.02 5.92 12.25
N GLY A 87 3.14 6.33 12.84
CA GLY A 87 3.47 6.00 14.23
C GLY A 87 2.56 6.74 15.21
N LYS A 88 2.64 6.41 16.48
CA LYS A 88 1.92 7.08 17.59
C LYS A 88 2.84 8.07 18.30
N GLY A 89 2.34 9.27 18.58
CA GLY A 89 3.10 10.33 19.26
C GLY A 89 4.33 10.74 18.47
N THR A 90 5.51 10.62 19.05
CA THR A 90 6.81 10.88 18.39
C THR A 90 7.38 9.66 17.65
N GLY A 91 6.66 8.54 17.64
CA GLY A 91 7.08 7.33 16.91
C GLY A 91 6.97 7.50 15.39
N SER A 92 7.77 6.75 14.65
CA SER A 92 7.81 6.73 13.19
C SER A 92 7.34 5.40 12.61
N VAL A 93 7.12 5.36 11.31
CA VAL A 93 7.01 4.12 10.54
C VAL A 93 8.43 3.75 10.06
N GLU A 94 8.95 2.61 10.49
CA GLU A 94 10.23 2.09 10.04
C GLU A 94 10.02 1.11 8.90
N ILE A 95 10.75 1.31 7.78
CA ILE A 95 10.74 0.45 6.61
C ILE A 95 12.14 -0.12 6.43
N ALA A 96 12.33 -1.40 6.72
CA ALA A 96 13.64 -2.05 6.67
C ALA A 96 14.27 -2.03 5.27
N LYS A 97 13.45 -2.21 4.23
CA LYS A 97 13.88 -2.14 2.82
C LYS A 97 12.72 -1.69 1.95
N ALA A 98 12.88 -0.54 1.30
CA ALA A 98 11.89 -0.02 0.37
C ALA A 98 12.34 -0.18 -1.08
N ALA A 99 11.40 -0.52 -1.97
CA ALA A 99 11.58 -0.44 -3.42
C ALA A 99 10.43 0.42 -3.98
N TYR A 100 10.80 1.47 -4.69
CA TYR A 100 9.82 2.35 -5.32
C TYR A 100 9.45 1.85 -6.72
N THR A 101 8.22 2.12 -7.14
CA THR A 101 7.83 1.94 -8.55
C THR A 101 8.76 2.76 -9.43
N SER A 102 9.34 2.11 -10.45
CA SER A 102 10.29 2.74 -11.35
C SER A 102 9.78 2.79 -12.79
N SER A 103 10.24 3.81 -13.53
CA SER A 103 10.02 3.95 -14.97
C SER A 103 11.35 4.30 -15.63
N THR A 104 11.68 3.61 -16.70
CA THR A 104 12.90 3.89 -17.50
C THR A 104 12.52 4.66 -18.76
N ILE A 105 13.17 5.80 -18.95
CA ILE A 105 12.96 6.70 -20.10
C ILE A 105 14.15 6.54 -21.06
N THR A 106 13.86 6.09 -22.28
CA THR A 106 14.86 5.86 -23.34
C THR A 106 14.67 6.78 -24.56
N ALA A 107 13.62 7.60 -24.56
CA ALA A 107 13.31 8.59 -25.58
C ALA A 107 12.82 9.88 -24.92
N ASN A 108 12.91 11.01 -25.64
CA ASN A 108 12.38 12.28 -25.15
C ASN A 108 10.86 12.16 -24.88
N GLY A 109 10.40 12.70 -23.79
CA GLY A 109 8.99 12.66 -23.43
C GLY A 109 8.72 12.82 -21.93
N ALA A 110 7.46 12.56 -21.55
CA ALA A 110 7.03 12.65 -20.17
C ALA A 110 7.39 11.39 -19.38
N ALA A 111 7.82 11.60 -18.14
CA ALA A 111 7.97 10.52 -17.17
C ALA A 111 6.59 10.04 -16.70
N SER A 112 6.53 8.78 -16.26
CA SER A 112 5.31 8.22 -15.66
C SER A 112 4.93 8.96 -14.38
N THR A 113 3.69 9.39 -14.28
CA THR A 113 3.13 10.00 -13.05
C THR A 113 3.04 8.99 -11.91
N ALA A 114 2.82 7.71 -12.22
CA ALA A 114 2.69 6.62 -11.24
C ALA A 114 4.04 6.11 -10.69
N ALA A 115 5.19 6.52 -11.26
CA ALA A 115 6.49 6.07 -10.81
C ALA A 115 7.17 7.12 -9.92
N THR A 116 7.67 6.69 -8.78
CA THR A 116 8.49 7.52 -7.88
C THR A 116 9.95 7.58 -8.34
N TYR A 117 10.47 6.50 -8.95
CA TYR A 117 11.85 6.42 -9.39
C TYR A 117 11.94 6.46 -10.92
N ILE A 118 12.52 7.52 -11.45
CA ILE A 118 12.70 7.75 -12.89
C ILE A 118 14.15 7.49 -13.27
N ILE A 119 14.35 6.59 -14.22
CA ILE A 119 15.68 6.21 -14.74
C ILE A 119 15.80 6.73 -16.18
N CYS A 120 16.59 7.77 -16.39
CA CYS A 120 16.97 8.23 -17.71
C CYS A 120 18.05 7.31 -18.26
N ASN A 121 17.83 6.67 -19.42
CA ASN A 121 18.76 5.71 -19.98
C ASN A 121 18.81 5.81 -21.51
N LYS A 122 19.47 6.84 -22.01
CA LYS A 122 19.68 7.06 -23.45
C LYS A 122 21.16 7.37 -23.73
N GLY A 123 21.71 6.81 -24.79
CA GLY A 123 23.09 7.04 -25.20
C GLY A 123 23.41 8.44 -25.77
N SER A 124 22.36 9.20 -26.13
CA SER A 124 22.43 10.59 -26.60
C SER A 124 21.60 11.50 -25.71
N ALA A 125 21.64 12.81 -25.92
CA ALA A 125 20.88 13.78 -25.14
C ALA A 125 19.40 13.38 -25.01
N LEU A 126 18.85 13.52 -23.80
CA LEU A 126 17.50 13.16 -23.43
C LEU A 126 16.82 14.36 -22.78
N THR A 127 15.59 14.64 -23.17
CA THR A 127 14.71 15.61 -22.47
C THR A 127 13.56 14.87 -21.84
N VAL A 128 13.38 15.03 -20.53
CA VAL A 128 12.34 14.40 -19.74
C VAL A 128 11.50 15.45 -19.04
N SER A 129 10.20 15.48 -19.32
CA SER A 129 9.26 16.33 -18.59
C SER A 129 8.69 15.56 -17.39
N ILE A 130 8.61 16.24 -16.25
CA ILE A 130 7.99 15.74 -15.03
C ILE A 130 6.72 16.56 -14.78
N ALA A 131 5.58 15.88 -14.75
CA ALA A 131 4.31 16.52 -14.41
C ALA A 131 4.25 16.88 -12.93
N ASP A 132 3.36 17.80 -12.58
CA ASP A 132 3.08 18.17 -11.19
C ASP A 132 2.69 16.95 -10.35
N GLY A 133 3.01 16.98 -9.06
CA GLY A 133 2.52 16.04 -8.09
C GLY A 133 1.00 16.12 -7.94
N THR A 134 0.40 15.00 -7.59
CA THR A 134 -1.06 14.91 -7.35
C THR A 134 -1.43 15.17 -5.89
N VAL A 135 -0.46 15.04 -4.99
CA VAL A 135 -0.63 15.28 -3.54
C VAL A 135 0.55 16.07 -2.99
N VAL A 136 0.29 16.88 -1.97
CA VAL A 136 1.32 17.66 -1.28
C VAL A 136 2.33 16.71 -0.62
N GLY A 137 3.63 16.96 -0.86
CA GLY A 137 4.72 16.13 -0.34
C GLY A 137 5.06 14.93 -1.23
N GLU A 138 4.46 14.81 -2.41
CA GLU A 138 4.92 13.86 -3.42
C GLU A 138 6.32 14.23 -3.90
N TYR A 139 7.20 13.24 -4.04
CA TYR A 139 8.55 13.44 -4.54
C TYR A 139 8.89 12.46 -5.66
N LYS A 140 9.84 12.83 -6.50
CA LYS A 140 10.43 11.96 -7.53
C LYS A 140 11.95 11.86 -7.32
N ILE A 141 12.47 10.66 -7.48
CA ILE A 141 13.92 10.40 -7.53
C ILE A 141 14.25 10.20 -9.01
N ILE A 142 15.19 10.97 -9.53
CA ILE A 142 15.58 10.92 -10.94
C ILE A 142 17.06 10.59 -11.02
N THR A 143 17.43 9.61 -11.82
CA THR A 143 18.84 9.26 -12.08
C THR A 143 19.07 9.17 -13.57
N ASN A 144 20.26 9.59 -14.02
CA ASN A 144 20.71 9.40 -15.38
C ASN A 144 21.73 8.27 -15.47
N LYS A 145 21.31 7.12 -15.98
CA LYS A 145 22.17 5.96 -16.27
C LYS A 145 22.75 6.00 -17.69
N GLY A 146 22.11 6.73 -18.60
CA GLY A 146 22.50 6.84 -19.99
C GLY A 146 23.78 7.66 -20.19
N ALA A 147 24.53 7.42 -21.29
CA ALA A 147 25.73 8.18 -21.61
C ALA A 147 25.42 9.62 -22.07
N GLY A 148 24.22 9.88 -22.59
CA GLY A 148 23.78 11.23 -22.96
C GLY A 148 23.29 12.01 -21.73
N ALA A 149 23.52 13.32 -21.73
CA ALA A 149 22.98 14.18 -20.67
C ALA A 149 21.46 14.19 -20.70
N ALA A 150 20.83 14.14 -19.51
CA ALA A 150 19.39 14.20 -19.35
C ALA A 150 18.94 15.58 -18.85
N THR A 151 18.26 16.34 -19.68
CA THR A 151 17.61 17.59 -19.28
C THR A 151 16.25 17.29 -18.72
N VAL A 152 16.05 17.60 -17.45
CA VAL A 152 14.79 17.45 -16.73
C VAL A 152 14.04 18.78 -16.76
N THR A 153 12.79 18.73 -17.16
CA THR A 153 11.89 19.89 -17.21
C THR A 153 10.76 19.66 -16.20
N PRO A 154 10.94 20.08 -14.93
CA PRO A 154 9.91 19.98 -13.92
C PRO A 154 8.82 21.02 -14.18
N ALA A 155 7.53 20.68 -13.95
CA ALA A 155 6.45 21.65 -14.07
C ALA A 155 6.43 22.64 -12.89
N ASN A 156 5.74 22.32 -11.80
CA ASN A 156 5.62 23.21 -10.64
C ASN A 156 6.32 22.66 -9.38
N PHE A 157 7.38 21.90 -9.55
CA PHE A 157 8.21 21.48 -8.42
C PHE A 157 9.00 22.68 -7.86
N ALA A 158 9.40 22.58 -6.60
CA ALA A 158 10.15 23.65 -5.91
C ALA A 158 11.41 24.12 -6.65
N GLN A 159 11.98 23.27 -7.50
CA GLN A 159 13.10 23.57 -8.37
C GLN A 159 12.78 24.64 -9.43
N GLY A 160 11.56 24.70 -9.96
CA GLY A 160 11.04 25.73 -10.86
C GLY A 160 11.75 25.95 -12.20
N ALA A 161 12.94 25.38 -12.39
CA ALA A 161 13.79 25.57 -13.57
C ALA A 161 14.32 24.23 -14.10
N ASN A 162 14.56 24.20 -15.41
CA ASN A 162 15.20 23.02 -16.04
C ASN A 162 16.62 22.83 -15.50
N PHE A 163 16.98 21.57 -15.31
CA PHE A 163 18.32 21.17 -14.91
C PHE A 163 18.81 19.98 -15.71
N THR A 164 20.10 19.77 -15.73
CA THR A 164 20.72 18.69 -16.52
C THR A 164 21.48 17.74 -15.60
N LEU A 165 21.25 16.45 -15.78
CA LEU A 165 21.97 15.37 -15.13
C LEU A 165 22.97 14.76 -16.10
N ALA A 166 24.25 14.77 -15.76
CA ALA A 166 25.27 14.01 -16.46
C ALA A 166 25.06 12.50 -16.22
N GLN A 167 25.83 11.68 -16.92
CA GLN A 167 25.81 10.24 -16.67
C GLN A 167 26.15 9.94 -15.20
N TYR A 168 25.36 9.08 -14.57
CA TYR A 168 25.42 8.69 -13.14
C TYR A 168 25.05 9.78 -12.13
N ASP A 169 24.59 10.94 -12.59
CA ASP A 169 23.98 11.92 -11.69
C ASP A 169 22.56 11.50 -11.30
N GLY A 170 22.13 12.02 -10.15
CA GLY A 170 20.76 11.85 -9.65
C GLY A 170 20.34 13.02 -8.76
N CYS A 171 19.04 13.20 -8.66
CA CYS A 171 18.44 14.20 -7.77
C CYS A 171 17.11 13.71 -7.22
N GLN A 172 16.64 14.39 -6.20
CA GLN A 172 15.28 14.30 -5.69
C GLN A 172 14.61 15.65 -5.90
N ILE A 173 13.38 15.65 -6.36
CA ILE A 173 12.53 16.84 -6.49
C ILE A 173 11.26 16.64 -5.68
N VAL A 174 10.73 17.71 -5.10
CA VAL A 174 9.56 17.74 -4.21
C VAL A 174 8.55 18.74 -4.71
#